data_46b575f97088c139272d757dbf235996
#
_entry.id   46b575f97088c139272d757dbf235996
#
_cell.length_a   1.000
_cell.length_b   1.000
_cell.length_c   1.000
_cell.angle_alpha   90.00
_cell.angle_beta   90.00
_cell.angle_gamma   90.00
#
_symmetry.space_group_name_H-M   'P 1'
#
loop_
_entity.id
_entity.type
_entity.pdbx_description
1 polymer ?
#
loop_
_entity_poly.entity_id
_entity_poly.type
_entity_poly.pdbx_seq_one_letter_code
_entity_poly.pdbx_strand_id
1 'polypeptide(L)'
;MIGQGGAVNDASAGAQDFSGRLIAWQRQHGRHDLPWQQTRDAYRVWLSEIMLQQTQVSSVIPYYARFLERFPSIELLAAAPIDSVLELWAGLGYYARARNLHRCAQVVVGELGGQFPRLPQQIAELPGIGRSTAAAISAFSFGQRAAILDGNVKRVLARCFGVEGFPGALKVERELWALAESLLPATQIEAYTQGLMDLGATLCTRSKPFCNACPMHDCCVARRTNRQAELPAAKPKKAIPERESAVLLLTDGQRVLLERRPPSGIWGGLLALPEVAASGAEAFARRHGCRLLETRPLAPLKHSFTHFHLTLRALHCTVAANRAGATEPVWEWIDLATIESAALPTPIKKLLLAVRPV
;
A
#
# COMPACT_ATOMS: atom_id res chain seq x y z
N MET A 1 -32.81 -46.24 -9.53
CA MET A 1 -31.74 -45.88 -8.57
C MET A 1 -30.43 -45.88 -9.36
N ILE A 2 -29.98 -44.73 -9.79
CA ILE A 2 -28.64 -44.57 -10.41
C ILE A 2 -28.08 -43.24 -9.87
N GLY A 3 -27.09 -43.32 -9.08
CA GLY A 3 -25.87 -42.67 -8.76
C GLY A 3 -25.74 -41.13 -8.95
N GLN A 4 -25.97 -40.38 -7.85
CA GLN A 4 -25.46 -38.99 -7.71
C GLN A 4 -24.24 -39.02 -6.77
N GLY A 5 -23.15 -39.65 -7.16
CA GLY A 5 -21.96 -39.83 -6.32
C GLY A 5 -20.63 -39.31 -6.92
N GLY A 6 -20.63 -38.85 -8.21
CA GLY A 6 -19.37 -38.60 -8.91
C GLY A 6 -18.79 -37.17 -8.82
N ALA A 7 -19.59 -36.13 -8.58
CA ALA A 7 -19.12 -34.75 -8.71
C ALA A 7 -18.41 -34.18 -7.48
N VAL A 8 -18.70 -34.70 -6.30
CA VAL A 8 -18.13 -34.20 -5.02
C VAL A 8 -16.72 -34.75 -4.78
N ASN A 9 -16.41 -35.95 -5.23
CA ASN A 9 -15.08 -36.57 -5.09
C ASN A 9 -14.02 -35.97 -6.03
N ASP A 10 -14.43 -35.50 -7.20
CA ASP A 10 -13.47 -34.94 -8.20
C ASP A 10 -12.98 -33.53 -7.82
N ALA A 11 -13.85 -32.71 -7.24
CA ALA A 11 -13.48 -31.36 -6.78
C ALA A 11 -12.55 -31.40 -5.54
N SER A 12 -12.74 -32.38 -4.63
CA SER A 12 -11.88 -32.53 -3.44
C SER A 12 -10.50 -33.08 -3.79
N ALA A 13 -10.40 -33.99 -4.73
CA ALA A 13 -9.13 -34.53 -5.23
C ALA A 13 -8.30 -33.45 -5.97
N GLY A 14 -8.97 -32.62 -6.79
CA GLY A 14 -8.32 -31.48 -7.48
C GLY A 14 -7.82 -30.39 -6.51
N ALA A 15 -8.55 -30.13 -5.42
CA ALA A 15 -8.16 -29.19 -4.40
C ALA A 15 -6.95 -29.67 -3.59
N GLN A 16 -6.92 -30.92 -3.21
CA GLN A 16 -5.77 -31.54 -2.50
C GLN A 16 -4.52 -31.59 -3.39
N ASP A 17 -4.66 -31.88 -4.68
CA ASP A 17 -3.55 -31.84 -5.62
C ASP A 17 -2.97 -30.42 -5.76
N PHE A 18 -3.80 -29.37 -5.86
CA PHE A 18 -3.35 -27.98 -5.97
C PHE A 18 -2.58 -27.55 -4.71
N SER A 19 -3.15 -27.73 -3.53
CA SER A 19 -2.52 -27.31 -2.28
C SER A 19 -1.26 -28.10 -1.98
N GLY A 20 -1.25 -29.41 -2.24
CA GLY A 20 -0.08 -30.28 -2.05
C GLY A 20 1.10 -29.86 -2.92
N ARG A 21 0.86 -29.65 -4.22
CA ARG A 21 1.89 -29.19 -5.17
C ARG A 21 2.45 -27.82 -4.79
N LEU A 22 1.57 -26.89 -4.38
CA LEU A 22 1.98 -25.55 -3.97
C LEU A 22 2.86 -25.56 -2.73
N ILE A 23 2.48 -26.32 -1.71
CA ILE A 23 3.23 -26.46 -0.46
C ILE A 23 4.60 -27.12 -0.73
N ALA A 24 4.64 -28.18 -1.52
CA ALA A 24 5.89 -28.85 -1.89
C ALA A 24 6.85 -27.89 -2.63
N TRP A 25 6.32 -27.13 -3.60
CA TRP A 25 7.09 -26.13 -4.32
C TRP A 25 7.57 -25.00 -3.41
N GLN A 26 6.71 -24.46 -2.54
CA GLN A 26 7.07 -23.38 -1.64
C GLN A 26 8.22 -23.77 -0.71
N ARG A 27 8.22 -24.97 -0.19
CA ARG A 27 9.29 -25.47 0.70
C ARG A 27 10.66 -25.53 0.03
N GLN A 28 10.70 -25.81 -1.28
CA GLN A 28 11.95 -25.97 -2.04
C GLN A 28 12.39 -24.69 -2.75
N HIS A 29 11.45 -23.88 -3.21
CA HIS A 29 11.68 -22.78 -4.14
C HIS A 29 11.06 -21.45 -3.71
N GLY A 30 10.29 -21.45 -2.61
CA GLY A 30 9.69 -20.24 -2.05
C GLY A 30 10.74 -19.32 -1.43
N ARG A 31 10.34 -18.11 -1.10
CA ARG A 31 11.17 -17.17 -0.33
C ARG A 31 11.11 -17.55 1.15
N HIS A 32 12.27 -17.62 1.80
CA HIS A 32 12.40 -18.00 3.21
C HIS A 32 13.24 -17.00 4.02
N ASP A 33 13.81 -16.01 3.35
CA ASP A 33 14.80 -15.06 3.87
C ASP A 33 14.24 -13.65 4.12
N LEU A 34 12.92 -13.46 3.98
CA LEU A 34 12.31 -12.16 4.21
C LEU A 34 12.26 -11.86 5.72
N PRO A 35 12.60 -10.63 6.16
CA PRO A 35 12.72 -10.30 7.59
C PRO A 35 11.49 -10.63 8.43
N TRP A 36 10.29 -10.50 7.85
CA TRP A 36 9.02 -10.78 8.52
C TRP A 36 8.64 -12.25 8.56
N GLN A 37 9.36 -13.14 7.87
CA GLN A 37 9.14 -14.58 7.92
C GLN A 37 9.85 -15.27 9.11
N GLN A 38 10.79 -14.55 9.74
CA GLN A 38 11.58 -15.08 10.86
C GLN A 38 10.87 -14.92 12.22
N THR A 39 9.58 -14.59 12.21
CA THR A 39 8.82 -14.33 13.45
C THR A 39 7.35 -14.72 13.28
N ARG A 40 6.71 -15.04 14.40
CA ARG A 40 5.25 -15.20 14.52
C ARG A 40 4.60 -14.06 15.31
N ASP A 41 5.37 -13.05 15.66
CA ASP A 41 4.85 -11.86 16.34
C ASP A 41 3.82 -11.15 15.43
N ALA A 42 2.59 -11.06 15.91
CA ALA A 42 1.48 -10.51 15.14
C ALA A 42 1.68 -9.02 14.77
N TYR A 43 2.35 -8.25 15.64
CA TYR A 43 2.72 -6.87 15.34
C TYR A 43 3.67 -6.78 14.14
N ARG A 44 4.71 -7.59 14.13
CA ARG A 44 5.73 -7.62 13.07
C ARG A 44 5.17 -8.15 11.75
N VAL A 45 4.36 -9.20 11.80
CA VAL A 45 3.66 -9.75 10.63
C VAL A 45 2.68 -8.72 10.06
N TRP A 46 1.82 -8.14 10.90
CA TRP A 46 0.87 -7.11 10.48
C TRP A 46 1.56 -5.89 9.84
N LEU A 47 2.64 -5.39 10.44
CA LEU A 47 3.40 -4.27 9.90
C LEU A 47 3.87 -4.56 8.46
N SER A 48 4.45 -5.74 8.22
CA SER A 48 4.90 -6.14 6.89
C SER A 48 3.75 -6.25 5.90
N GLU A 49 2.63 -6.87 6.30
CA GLU A 49 1.44 -7.03 5.45
C GLU A 49 0.87 -5.67 5.00
N ILE A 50 0.82 -4.68 5.91
CA ILE A 50 0.37 -3.33 5.57
C ILE A 50 1.38 -2.60 4.67
N MET A 51 2.68 -2.74 4.92
CA MET A 51 3.72 -2.12 4.08
C MET A 51 3.75 -2.72 2.67
N LEU A 52 3.49 -4.01 2.52
CA LEU A 52 3.48 -4.74 1.25
C LEU A 52 2.27 -4.45 0.37
N GLN A 53 1.20 -3.84 0.92
CA GLN A 53 0.04 -3.45 0.11
C GLN A 53 0.48 -2.50 -1.02
N GLN A 54 0.41 -2.97 -2.28
CA GLN A 54 0.79 -2.20 -3.48
C GLN A 54 2.25 -1.68 -3.48
N THR A 55 3.13 -2.31 -2.73
CA THR A 55 4.55 -1.95 -2.64
C THR A 55 5.42 -3.19 -2.87
N GLN A 56 6.51 -3.04 -3.59
CA GLN A 56 7.42 -4.14 -3.86
C GLN A 56 8.25 -4.52 -2.63
N VAL A 57 8.55 -5.81 -2.48
CA VAL A 57 9.32 -6.37 -1.36
C VAL A 57 10.65 -5.65 -1.15
N SER A 58 11.42 -5.45 -2.23
CA SER A 58 12.72 -4.76 -2.17
C SER A 58 12.62 -3.33 -1.62
N SER A 59 11.51 -2.65 -1.88
CA SER A 59 11.25 -1.32 -1.31
C SER A 59 10.85 -1.39 0.16
N VAL A 60 10.13 -2.44 0.58
CA VAL A 60 9.62 -2.57 1.96
C VAL A 60 10.72 -2.93 2.95
N ILE A 61 11.69 -3.77 2.59
CA ILE A 61 12.73 -4.26 3.51
C ILE A 61 13.41 -3.14 4.30
N PRO A 62 13.97 -2.08 3.68
CA PRO A 62 14.63 -1.00 4.42
C PRO A 62 13.66 -0.16 5.28
N TYR A 63 12.41 -0.02 4.86
CA TYR A 63 11.39 0.68 5.65
C TYR A 63 10.98 -0.12 6.88
N TYR A 64 10.77 -1.42 6.72
CA TYR A 64 10.43 -2.33 7.80
C TYR A 64 11.49 -2.33 8.91
N ALA A 65 12.78 -2.40 8.54
CA ALA A 65 13.88 -2.36 9.48
C ALA A 65 13.90 -1.04 10.29
N ARG A 66 13.88 0.11 9.61
CA ARG A 66 13.87 1.43 10.27
C ARG A 66 12.64 1.66 11.13
N PHE A 67 11.49 1.14 10.69
CA PHE A 67 10.24 1.28 11.44
C PHE A 67 10.29 0.48 12.75
N LEU A 68 10.81 -0.74 12.72
CA LEU A 68 10.97 -1.57 13.92
C LEU A 68 12.09 -1.08 14.85
N GLU A 69 13.12 -0.42 14.32
CA GLU A 69 14.12 0.26 15.14
C GLU A 69 13.49 1.39 15.97
N ARG A 70 12.62 2.19 15.36
CA ARG A 70 11.95 3.31 16.03
C ARG A 70 10.76 2.89 16.87
N PHE A 71 9.99 1.90 16.41
CA PHE A 71 8.79 1.36 17.05
C PHE A 71 8.90 -0.15 17.20
N PRO A 72 9.72 -0.66 18.13
CA PRO A 72 9.94 -2.08 18.32
C PRO A 72 8.72 -2.84 18.86
N SER A 73 7.72 -2.12 19.41
CA SER A 73 6.47 -2.71 19.91
C SER A 73 5.25 -1.87 19.47
N ILE A 74 4.06 -2.49 19.53
CA ILE A 74 2.81 -1.84 19.15
C ILE A 74 2.44 -0.70 20.10
N GLU A 75 2.81 -0.80 21.39
CA GLU A 75 2.58 0.25 22.40
C GLU A 75 3.36 1.51 22.05
N LEU A 76 4.63 1.38 21.65
CA LEU A 76 5.44 2.50 21.24
C LEU A 76 4.92 3.15 19.96
N LEU A 77 4.40 2.34 19.02
CA LEU A 77 3.74 2.86 17.83
C LEU A 77 2.44 3.60 18.18
N ALA A 78 1.60 3.03 19.05
CA ALA A 78 0.33 3.63 19.45
C ALA A 78 0.51 4.95 20.18
N ALA A 79 1.54 5.07 21.01
CA ALA A 79 1.85 6.27 21.80
C ALA A 79 2.57 7.38 20.98
N ALA A 80 3.09 7.06 19.80
CA ALA A 80 3.85 8.00 18.99
C ALA A 80 2.95 9.09 18.40
N PRO A 81 3.45 10.31 18.19
CA PRO A 81 2.79 11.30 17.35
C PRO A 81 2.63 10.77 15.91
N ILE A 82 1.49 11.03 15.29
CA ILE A 82 1.24 10.59 13.90
C ILE A 82 2.29 11.11 12.91
N ASP A 83 2.85 12.29 13.15
CA ASP A 83 3.87 12.89 12.32
C ASP A 83 5.14 12.04 12.28
N SER A 84 5.59 11.50 13.42
CA SER A 84 6.74 10.57 13.47
C SER A 84 6.49 9.29 12.66
N VAL A 85 5.24 8.81 12.63
CA VAL A 85 4.86 7.64 11.81
C VAL A 85 4.89 7.99 10.31
N LEU A 86 4.38 9.16 9.95
CA LEU A 86 4.35 9.65 8.56
C LEU A 86 5.74 9.95 8.02
N GLU A 87 6.66 10.46 8.85
CA GLU A 87 8.08 10.68 8.50
C GLU A 87 8.76 9.37 8.10
N LEU A 88 8.63 8.32 8.92
CA LEU A 88 9.19 7.00 8.63
C LEU A 88 8.53 6.32 7.43
N TRP A 89 7.28 6.68 7.12
CA TRP A 89 6.54 6.17 5.97
C TRP A 89 6.82 6.94 4.67
N ALA A 90 7.49 8.10 4.77
CA ALA A 90 7.73 8.98 3.62
C ALA A 90 8.48 8.24 2.49
N GLY A 91 7.89 8.26 1.30
CA GLY A 91 8.39 7.54 0.12
C GLY A 91 7.70 6.21 -0.19
N LEU A 92 7.05 5.53 0.77
CA LEU A 92 6.27 4.32 0.50
C LEU A 92 4.96 4.58 -0.26
N GLY A 93 4.45 5.82 -0.21
CA GLY A 93 3.17 6.19 -0.81
C GLY A 93 1.95 5.65 -0.06
N TYR A 94 0.75 5.99 -0.58
CA TYR A 94 -0.52 5.55 0.03
C TYR A 94 -0.60 5.82 1.53
N TYR A 95 -0.37 7.04 1.95
CA TYR A 95 -0.26 7.47 3.35
C TYR A 95 -1.48 7.16 4.22
N ALA A 96 -2.65 6.89 3.61
CA ALA A 96 -3.80 6.37 4.34
C ALA A 96 -3.48 5.04 5.06
N ARG A 97 -2.54 4.23 4.53
CA ARG A 97 -2.07 3.01 5.21
C ARG A 97 -1.37 3.35 6.53
N ALA A 98 -0.47 4.32 6.52
CA ALA A 98 0.24 4.74 7.73
C ALA A 98 -0.72 5.30 8.80
N ARG A 99 -1.71 6.10 8.41
CA ARG A 99 -2.73 6.58 9.34
C ARG A 99 -3.58 5.46 9.91
N ASN A 100 -4.02 4.54 9.07
CA ASN A 100 -4.78 3.37 9.53
C ASN A 100 -3.94 2.44 10.38
N LEU A 101 -2.65 2.27 10.04
CA LEU A 101 -1.70 1.52 10.86
C LEU A 101 -1.58 2.13 12.26
N HIS A 102 -1.37 3.43 12.36
CA HIS A 102 -1.30 4.12 13.65
C HIS A 102 -2.62 4.02 14.44
N ARG A 103 -3.77 4.24 13.79
CA ARG A 103 -5.08 4.09 14.42
C ARG A 103 -5.34 2.64 14.87
N CYS A 104 -4.93 1.65 14.07
CA CYS A 104 -5.03 0.24 14.43
C CYS A 104 -4.19 -0.08 15.67
N ALA A 105 -2.96 0.43 15.76
CA ALA A 105 -2.14 0.27 16.95
C ALA A 105 -2.81 0.84 18.20
N GLN A 106 -3.42 2.03 18.09
CA GLN A 106 -4.17 2.65 19.19
C GLN A 106 -5.37 1.81 19.64
N VAL A 107 -6.13 1.23 18.70
CA VAL A 107 -7.24 0.32 19.00
C VAL A 107 -6.73 -0.96 19.68
N VAL A 108 -5.67 -1.58 19.14
CA VAL A 108 -5.13 -2.82 19.73
C VAL A 108 -4.61 -2.59 21.15
N VAL A 109 -3.94 -1.46 21.39
CA VAL A 109 -3.43 -1.15 22.75
C VAL A 109 -4.56 -0.72 23.69
N GLY A 110 -5.44 0.17 23.23
CA GLY A 110 -6.48 0.76 24.08
C GLY A 110 -7.66 -0.16 24.39
N GLU A 111 -8.04 -1.02 23.43
CA GLU A 111 -9.26 -1.82 23.52
C GLU A 111 -8.96 -3.32 23.68
N LEU A 112 -7.78 -3.80 23.22
CA LEU A 112 -7.43 -5.22 23.21
C LEU A 112 -6.19 -5.55 24.08
N GLY A 113 -5.75 -4.62 24.93
CA GLY A 113 -4.63 -4.84 25.86
C GLY A 113 -3.29 -5.11 25.16
N GLY A 114 -3.07 -4.58 23.98
CA GLY A 114 -1.82 -4.73 23.22
C GLY A 114 -1.70 -6.05 22.44
N GLN A 115 -2.74 -6.88 22.43
CA GLN A 115 -2.70 -8.17 21.76
C GLN A 115 -3.64 -8.25 20.57
N PHE A 116 -3.12 -8.73 19.44
CA PHE A 116 -3.96 -8.99 18.26
C PHE A 116 -4.93 -10.15 18.51
N PRO A 117 -6.18 -10.02 18.04
CA PRO A 117 -7.10 -11.15 18.01
C PRO A 117 -6.54 -12.28 17.13
N ARG A 118 -6.93 -13.51 17.42
CA ARG A 118 -6.43 -14.67 16.65
C ARG A 118 -7.28 -14.98 15.42
N LEU A 119 -8.59 -14.73 15.51
CA LEU A 119 -9.53 -15.05 14.45
C LEU A 119 -9.49 -14.00 13.31
N PRO A 120 -9.43 -14.43 12.04
CA PRO A 120 -9.34 -13.51 10.91
C PRO A 120 -10.53 -12.55 10.81
N GLN A 121 -11.72 -12.95 11.28
CA GLN A 121 -12.90 -12.08 11.32
C GLN A 121 -12.69 -10.88 12.25
N GLN A 122 -12.17 -11.13 13.44
CA GLN A 122 -11.88 -10.07 14.42
C GLN A 122 -10.73 -9.16 13.97
N ILE A 123 -9.69 -9.73 13.34
CA ILE A 123 -8.58 -8.95 12.77
C ILE A 123 -9.11 -8.04 11.64
N ALA A 124 -10.08 -8.49 10.84
CA ALA A 124 -10.64 -7.72 9.73
C ALA A 124 -11.48 -6.50 10.19
N GLU A 125 -11.90 -6.45 11.46
CA GLU A 125 -12.61 -5.30 12.05
C GLU A 125 -11.65 -4.14 12.41
N LEU A 126 -10.34 -4.43 12.48
CA LEU A 126 -9.33 -3.44 12.82
C LEU A 126 -9.09 -2.43 11.68
N PRO A 127 -8.77 -1.15 12.01
CA PRO A 127 -8.58 -0.10 11.03
C PRO A 127 -7.58 -0.45 9.94
N GLY A 128 -8.01 -0.39 8.67
CA GLY A 128 -7.15 -0.60 7.49
C GLY A 128 -6.84 -2.05 7.15
N ILE A 129 -7.43 -3.00 7.83
CA ILE A 129 -7.22 -4.44 7.60
C ILE A 129 -8.45 -5.00 6.86
N GLY A 130 -8.23 -5.45 5.62
CA GLY A 130 -9.24 -6.15 4.85
C GLY A 130 -9.18 -7.67 5.06
N ARG A 131 -10.22 -8.38 4.60
CA ARG A 131 -10.39 -9.83 4.74
C ARG A 131 -9.12 -10.63 4.38
N SER A 132 -8.50 -10.33 3.24
CA SER A 132 -7.29 -11.04 2.78
C SER A 132 -6.08 -10.79 3.68
N THR A 133 -5.86 -9.54 4.10
CA THR A 133 -4.78 -9.18 5.01
C THR A 133 -5.00 -9.80 6.39
N ALA A 134 -6.22 -9.79 6.90
CA ALA A 134 -6.57 -10.44 8.17
C ALA A 134 -6.29 -11.95 8.14
N ALA A 135 -6.63 -12.61 7.04
CA ALA A 135 -6.35 -14.03 6.84
C ALA A 135 -4.84 -14.32 6.82
N ALA A 136 -4.04 -13.48 6.14
CA ALA A 136 -2.59 -13.61 6.11
C ALA A 136 -1.97 -13.46 7.51
N ILE A 137 -2.33 -12.39 8.24
CA ILE A 137 -1.88 -12.16 9.61
C ILE A 137 -2.24 -13.35 10.51
N SER A 138 -3.49 -13.82 10.44
CA SER A 138 -4.01 -14.92 11.24
C SER A 138 -3.29 -16.24 10.92
N ALA A 139 -2.99 -16.52 9.65
CA ALA A 139 -2.24 -17.68 9.21
C ALA A 139 -0.79 -17.65 9.72
N PHE A 140 -0.05 -16.56 9.47
CA PHE A 140 1.37 -16.46 9.80
C PHE A 140 1.63 -16.36 11.31
N SER A 141 0.78 -15.64 12.05
CA SER A 141 0.99 -15.43 13.48
C SER A 141 0.41 -16.55 14.33
N PHE A 142 -0.72 -17.12 13.92
CA PHE A 142 -1.51 -18.03 14.78
C PHE A 142 -1.81 -19.38 14.14
N GLY A 143 -1.36 -19.64 12.90
CA GLY A 143 -1.62 -20.89 12.19
C GLY A 143 -3.09 -21.13 11.85
N GLN A 144 -3.92 -20.07 11.83
CA GLN A 144 -5.34 -20.19 11.55
C GLN A 144 -5.60 -20.45 10.07
N ARG A 145 -6.51 -21.37 9.80
CA ARG A 145 -6.91 -21.76 8.45
C ARG A 145 -7.86 -20.73 7.84
N ALA A 146 -7.35 -19.84 7.01
CA ALA A 146 -8.12 -18.79 6.34
C ALA A 146 -7.59 -18.51 4.93
N ALA A 147 -8.49 -18.25 4.00
CA ALA A 147 -8.14 -17.97 2.61
C ALA A 147 -7.66 -16.53 2.43
N ILE A 148 -6.63 -16.35 1.60
CA ILE A 148 -6.20 -15.07 1.09
C ILE A 148 -6.64 -14.87 -0.36
N LEU A 149 -6.91 -13.61 -0.75
CA LEU A 149 -7.29 -13.28 -2.13
C LEU A 149 -6.81 -11.87 -2.49
N ASP A 150 -5.51 -11.68 -2.52
CA ASP A 150 -4.89 -10.46 -3.01
C ASP A 150 -4.81 -10.43 -4.56
N GLY A 151 -4.23 -9.39 -5.13
CA GLY A 151 -4.09 -9.27 -6.59
C GLY A 151 -3.24 -10.36 -7.24
N ASN A 152 -2.26 -10.91 -6.54
CA ASN A 152 -1.44 -12.03 -6.99
C ASN A 152 -2.23 -13.33 -6.98
N VAL A 153 -2.90 -13.61 -5.87
CA VAL A 153 -3.74 -14.80 -5.69
C VAL A 153 -4.90 -14.82 -6.68
N LYS A 154 -5.61 -13.69 -6.86
CA LYS A 154 -6.65 -13.54 -7.91
C LYS A 154 -6.13 -13.94 -9.28
N ARG A 155 -4.92 -13.54 -9.64
CA ARG A 155 -4.30 -13.89 -10.93
C ARG A 155 -3.93 -15.37 -11.02
N VAL A 156 -3.32 -15.92 -9.97
CA VAL A 156 -2.96 -17.35 -9.91
C VAL A 156 -4.21 -18.21 -10.06
N LEU A 157 -5.24 -17.97 -9.25
CA LEU A 157 -6.47 -18.75 -9.28
C LEU A 157 -7.22 -18.60 -10.62
N ALA A 158 -7.34 -17.37 -11.12
CA ALA A 158 -8.00 -17.15 -12.41
C ALA A 158 -7.30 -17.91 -13.55
N ARG A 159 -5.98 -17.98 -13.57
CA ARG A 159 -5.21 -18.73 -14.57
C ARG A 159 -5.29 -20.23 -14.36
N CYS A 160 -5.09 -20.70 -13.13
CA CYS A 160 -5.07 -22.13 -12.85
C CYS A 160 -6.43 -22.78 -13.12
N PHE A 161 -7.53 -22.12 -12.80
CA PHE A 161 -8.88 -22.65 -12.90
C PHE A 161 -9.72 -22.07 -14.05
N GLY A 162 -9.17 -21.16 -14.84
CA GLY A 162 -9.86 -20.58 -15.99
C GLY A 162 -10.98 -19.61 -15.65
N VAL A 163 -10.94 -18.96 -14.47
CA VAL A 163 -11.98 -18.02 -14.07
C VAL A 163 -11.92 -16.77 -14.94
N GLU A 164 -13.00 -16.51 -15.65
CA GLU A 164 -13.13 -15.44 -16.62
C GLU A 164 -13.63 -14.14 -16.00
N GLY A 165 -13.39 -13.04 -16.71
CA GLY A 165 -13.84 -11.72 -16.30
C GLY A 165 -12.83 -10.95 -15.45
N PHE A 166 -13.22 -9.70 -15.11
CA PHE A 166 -12.38 -8.81 -14.31
C PHE A 166 -12.48 -9.18 -12.81
N PRO A 167 -11.36 -9.49 -12.12
CA PRO A 167 -11.36 -9.96 -10.72
C PRO A 167 -11.90 -8.97 -9.68
N GLY A 168 -12.12 -7.71 -10.08
CA GLY A 168 -12.76 -6.71 -9.23
C GLY A 168 -14.28 -6.56 -9.49
N ALA A 169 -14.85 -7.33 -10.41
CA ALA A 169 -16.30 -7.43 -10.57
C ALA A 169 -16.86 -8.34 -9.47
N LEU A 170 -17.91 -7.89 -8.80
CA LEU A 170 -18.47 -8.55 -7.61
C LEU A 170 -18.77 -10.05 -7.81
N LYS A 171 -19.31 -10.43 -8.97
CA LYS A 171 -19.57 -11.84 -9.31
C LYS A 171 -18.26 -12.66 -9.37
N VAL A 172 -17.25 -12.15 -10.08
CA VAL A 172 -15.96 -12.84 -10.27
C VAL A 172 -15.19 -12.90 -8.95
N GLU A 173 -15.24 -11.84 -8.16
CA GLU A 173 -14.60 -11.80 -6.85
C GLU A 173 -15.21 -12.82 -5.88
N ARG A 174 -16.53 -12.98 -5.87
CA ARG A 174 -17.23 -14.01 -5.07
C ARG A 174 -16.84 -15.42 -5.51
N GLU A 175 -16.75 -15.67 -6.81
CA GLU A 175 -16.31 -16.94 -7.36
C GLU A 175 -14.86 -17.27 -6.96
N LEU A 176 -13.95 -16.29 -7.06
CA LEU A 176 -12.56 -16.44 -6.64
C LEU A 176 -12.42 -16.67 -5.13
N TRP A 177 -13.27 -16.03 -4.29
CA TRP A 177 -13.29 -16.30 -2.86
C TRP A 177 -13.75 -17.71 -2.55
N ALA A 178 -14.86 -18.18 -3.15
CA ALA A 178 -15.35 -19.54 -2.97
C ALA A 178 -14.28 -20.57 -3.38
N LEU A 179 -13.60 -20.31 -4.50
CA LEU A 179 -12.49 -21.14 -4.97
C LEU A 179 -11.32 -21.12 -3.97
N ALA A 180 -10.88 -19.95 -3.52
CA ALA A 180 -9.79 -19.82 -2.55
C ALA A 180 -10.09 -20.58 -1.25
N GLU A 181 -11.33 -20.56 -0.77
CA GLU A 181 -11.77 -21.29 0.41
C GLU A 181 -11.79 -22.81 0.20
N SER A 182 -12.24 -23.27 -0.97
CA SER A 182 -12.27 -24.70 -1.31
C SER A 182 -10.89 -25.35 -1.44
N LEU A 183 -9.87 -24.55 -1.76
CA LEU A 183 -8.49 -24.99 -1.95
C LEU A 183 -7.65 -24.99 -0.66
N LEU A 184 -8.20 -24.56 0.46
CA LEU A 184 -7.46 -24.51 1.74
C LEU A 184 -7.05 -25.90 2.22
N PRO A 185 -5.75 -26.14 2.46
CA PRO A 185 -5.28 -27.42 3.02
C PRO A 185 -5.76 -27.60 4.47
N ALA A 186 -5.82 -28.83 4.93
CA ALA A 186 -6.14 -29.13 6.32
C ALA A 186 -5.03 -28.71 7.29
N THR A 187 -3.77 -28.77 6.83
CA THR A 187 -2.56 -28.47 7.59
C THR A 187 -1.61 -27.62 6.76
N GLN A 188 -0.54 -27.08 7.35
CA GLN A 188 0.52 -26.33 6.67
C GLN A 188 0.01 -25.02 6.01
N ILE A 189 -0.93 -24.37 6.65
CA ILE A 189 -1.55 -23.15 6.14
C ILE A 189 -0.53 -22.02 5.88
N GLU A 190 0.51 -21.92 6.70
CA GLU A 190 1.57 -20.91 6.53
C GLU A 190 2.32 -21.11 5.22
N ALA A 191 2.77 -22.35 4.93
CA ALA A 191 3.46 -22.68 3.70
C ALA A 191 2.55 -22.51 2.46
N TYR A 192 1.27 -22.85 2.58
CA TYR A 192 0.28 -22.63 1.53
C TYR A 192 0.06 -21.15 1.23
N THR A 193 -0.15 -20.35 2.28
CA THR A 193 -0.39 -18.89 2.16
C THR A 193 0.82 -18.19 1.56
N GLN A 194 2.02 -18.50 2.07
CA GLN A 194 3.27 -17.98 1.50
C GLN A 194 3.49 -18.45 0.06
N GLY A 195 3.19 -19.71 -0.23
CA GLY A 195 3.30 -20.28 -1.57
C GLY A 195 2.43 -19.57 -2.61
N LEU A 196 1.19 -19.21 -2.26
CA LEU A 196 0.32 -18.41 -3.13
C LEU A 196 0.92 -17.03 -3.43
N MET A 197 1.43 -16.35 -2.42
CA MET A 197 2.08 -15.04 -2.58
C MET A 197 3.33 -15.15 -3.44
N ASP A 198 4.19 -16.14 -3.15
CA ASP A 198 5.45 -16.37 -3.88
C ASP A 198 5.21 -16.76 -5.34
N LEU A 199 4.31 -17.71 -5.58
CA LEU A 199 3.95 -18.14 -6.95
C LEU A 199 3.47 -16.96 -7.80
N GLY A 200 2.61 -16.10 -7.22
CA GLY A 200 2.14 -14.90 -7.91
C GLY A 200 3.24 -13.86 -8.11
N ALA A 201 4.13 -13.67 -7.15
CA ALA A 201 5.18 -12.65 -7.23
C ALA A 201 6.34 -13.05 -8.15
N THR A 202 6.71 -14.34 -8.21
CA THR A 202 7.95 -14.81 -8.87
C THR A 202 7.72 -15.53 -10.18
N LEU A 203 6.75 -16.41 -10.29
CA LEU A 203 6.51 -17.25 -11.48
C LEU A 203 5.28 -16.84 -12.27
N CYS A 204 4.10 -16.80 -11.64
CA CYS A 204 2.86 -16.45 -12.30
C CYS A 204 2.70 -14.93 -12.43
N THR A 205 3.70 -14.24 -12.98
CA THR A 205 3.73 -12.78 -13.10
C THR A 205 2.71 -12.27 -14.12
N ARG A 206 2.41 -10.98 -14.07
CA ARG A 206 1.36 -10.35 -14.88
C ARG A 206 1.63 -10.46 -16.38
N SER A 207 2.83 -10.08 -16.83
CA SER A 207 3.16 -9.92 -18.25
C SER A 207 4.00 -11.05 -18.83
N LYS A 208 4.86 -11.69 -18.03
CA LYS A 208 5.79 -12.73 -18.46
C LYS A 208 5.80 -13.88 -17.46
N PRO A 209 4.74 -14.72 -17.40
CA PRO A 209 4.71 -15.85 -16.49
C PRO A 209 5.71 -16.93 -16.92
N PHE A 210 6.48 -17.45 -15.96
CA PHE A 210 7.43 -18.51 -16.18
C PHE A 210 6.78 -19.87 -15.94
N CYS A 211 5.91 -20.28 -16.87
CA CYS A 211 5.06 -21.46 -16.74
C CYS A 211 5.83 -22.77 -16.68
N ASN A 212 7.03 -22.86 -17.27
CA ASN A 212 7.81 -24.11 -17.29
C ASN A 212 8.33 -24.51 -15.91
N ALA A 213 8.54 -23.56 -15.00
CA ALA A 213 8.95 -23.83 -13.61
C ALA A 213 7.76 -23.82 -12.62
N CYS A 214 6.53 -23.64 -13.12
CA CYS A 214 5.35 -23.51 -12.28
C CYS A 214 4.90 -24.90 -11.76
N PRO A 215 4.64 -25.07 -10.46
CA PRO A 215 4.15 -26.34 -9.92
C PRO A 215 2.77 -26.75 -10.47
N MET A 216 2.03 -25.78 -11.02
CA MET A 216 0.72 -26.01 -11.66
C MET A 216 0.82 -26.22 -13.17
N HIS A 217 2.03 -26.41 -13.72
CA HIS A 217 2.29 -26.52 -15.15
C HIS A 217 1.29 -27.41 -15.89
N ASP A 218 1.06 -28.63 -15.42
CA ASP A 218 0.25 -29.62 -16.14
C ASP A 218 -1.25 -29.43 -15.98
N CYS A 219 -1.70 -28.85 -14.86
CA CYS A 219 -3.11 -28.67 -14.54
C CYS A 219 -3.66 -27.27 -14.81
N CYS A 220 -2.79 -26.29 -15.10
CA CYS A 220 -3.19 -24.90 -15.30
C CYS A 220 -4.01 -24.70 -16.59
N VAL A 221 -5.27 -24.28 -16.45
CA VAL A 221 -6.18 -24.04 -17.59
C VAL A 221 -5.60 -22.99 -18.55
N ALA A 222 -5.16 -21.84 -18.05
CA ALA A 222 -4.62 -20.77 -18.89
C ALA A 222 -3.42 -21.23 -19.73
N ARG A 223 -2.54 -22.08 -19.15
CA ARG A 223 -1.42 -22.65 -19.89
C ARG A 223 -1.87 -23.63 -20.97
N ARG A 224 -2.74 -24.57 -20.62
CA ARG A 224 -3.25 -25.58 -21.56
C ARG A 224 -4.01 -24.99 -22.74
N THR A 225 -4.67 -23.84 -22.51
CA THR A 225 -5.45 -23.11 -23.52
C THR A 225 -4.72 -21.92 -24.13
N ASN A 226 -3.45 -21.70 -23.77
CA ASN A 226 -2.62 -20.55 -24.19
C ASN A 226 -3.23 -19.17 -23.90
N ARG A 227 -3.97 -19.03 -22.77
CA ARG A 227 -4.72 -17.82 -22.39
C ARG A 227 -4.09 -17.04 -21.22
N GLN A 228 -2.78 -17.17 -20.96
CA GLN A 228 -2.12 -16.49 -19.84
C GLN A 228 -2.19 -14.97 -19.93
N ALA A 229 -2.22 -14.41 -21.14
CA ALA A 229 -2.34 -12.97 -21.39
C ALA A 229 -3.77 -12.45 -21.20
N GLU A 230 -4.78 -13.30 -21.36
CA GLU A 230 -6.19 -12.97 -21.26
C GLU A 230 -6.72 -13.10 -19.81
N LEU A 231 -6.16 -14.06 -19.04
CA LEU A 231 -6.61 -14.38 -17.70
C LEU A 231 -5.67 -13.80 -16.60
N PRO A 232 -6.24 -13.13 -15.63
CA PRO A 232 -7.61 -12.63 -15.57
C PRO A 232 -7.83 -11.48 -16.55
N ALA A 233 -9.08 -11.21 -16.93
CA ALA A 233 -9.42 -10.06 -17.75
C ALA A 233 -9.00 -8.74 -17.10
N ALA A 234 -8.49 -7.84 -17.92
CA ALA A 234 -8.06 -6.53 -17.46
C ALA A 234 -9.25 -5.69 -16.95
N LYS A 235 -8.96 -4.77 -16.03
CA LYS A 235 -9.95 -3.76 -15.63
C LYS A 235 -10.38 -2.97 -16.88
N PRO A 236 -11.68 -2.77 -17.12
CA PRO A 236 -12.15 -1.89 -18.19
C PRO A 236 -11.49 -0.52 -18.09
N LYS A 237 -10.88 -0.07 -19.18
CA LYS A 237 -10.22 1.23 -19.23
C LYS A 237 -11.27 2.33 -19.11
N LYS A 238 -11.16 3.15 -18.09
CA LYS A 238 -11.83 4.44 -18.02
C LYS A 238 -10.82 5.52 -18.35
N ALA A 239 -11.23 6.59 -19.02
CA ALA A 239 -10.38 7.76 -19.19
C ALA A 239 -9.93 8.26 -17.80
N ILE A 240 -8.63 8.47 -17.66
CA ILE A 240 -8.06 9.00 -16.42
C ILE A 240 -8.17 10.51 -16.50
N PRO A 241 -8.95 11.17 -15.60
CA PRO A 241 -9.10 12.63 -15.63
C PRO A 241 -7.77 13.34 -15.42
N GLU A 242 -7.59 14.45 -16.10
CA GLU A 242 -6.50 15.39 -15.84
C GLU A 242 -6.99 16.50 -14.91
N ARG A 243 -6.14 16.91 -13.97
CA ARG A 243 -6.38 18.02 -13.05
C ARG A 243 -5.16 18.93 -13.04
N GLU A 244 -5.39 20.22 -12.92
CA GLU A 244 -4.35 21.20 -12.66
C GLU A 244 -4.55 21.83 -11.30
N SER A 245 -3.46 22.12 -10.60
CA SER A 245 -3.46 22.90 -9.37
C SER A 245 -2.35 23.95 -9.43
N ALA A 246 -2.72 25.20 -9.15
CA ALA A 246 -1.76 26.28 -8.96
C ALA A 246 -1.34 26.31 -7.49
N VAL A 247 -0.03 26.29 -7.24
CA VAL A 247 0.53 26.28 -5.89
C VAL A 247 1.55 27.37 -5.71
N LEU A 248 1.62 27.93 -4.50
CA LEU A 248 2.62 28.94 -4.15
C LEU A 248 3.75 28.29 -3.35
N LEU A 249 4.99 28.58 -3.71
CA LEU A 249 6.19 28.22 -2.98
C LEU A 249 6.76 29.49 -2.37
N LEU A 250 6.32 29.84 -1.14
CA LEU A 250 6.82 31.02 -0.41
C LEU A 250 8.07 30.64 0.36
N THR A 251 9.20 31.32 0.09
CA THR A 251 10.47 31.10 0.81
C THR A 251 11.11 32.42 1.21
N ASP A 252 11.69 32.44 2.42
CA ASP A 252 12.56 33.55 2.90
C ASP A 252 14.06 33.31 2.59
N GLY A 253 14.35 32.28 1.76
CA GLY A 253 15.70 31.85 1.41
C GLY A 253 16.21 30.70 2.27
N GLN A 254 15.74 30.55 3.48
CA GLN A 254 16.10 29.44 4.40
C GLN A 254 14.94 28.51 4.67
N ARG A 255 13.74 29.03 4.77
CA ARG A 255 12.51 28.30 5.11
C ARG A 255 11.46 28.44 4.02
N VAL A 256 10.54 27.50 4.00
CA VAL A 256 9.35 27.49 3.13
C VAL A 256 8.09 27.40 3.98
N LEU A 257 7.06 28.14 3.59
CA LEU A 257 5.74 28.05 4.21
C LEU A 257 4.95 26.92 3.59
N LEU A 258 4.53 25.96 4.41
CA LEU A 258 3.73 24.81 4.03
C LEU A 258 2.39 24.78 4.77
N GLU A 259 1.40 24.18 4.14
CA GLU A 259 0.07 23.94 4.69
C GLU A 259 -0.06 22.48 5.12
N ARG A 260 -0.53 22.21 6.33
CA ARG A 260 -0.94 20.86 6.74
C ARG A 260 -2.29 20.53 6.12
N ARG A 261 -2.29 19.56 5.22
CA ARG A 261 -3.51 19.14 4.50
C ARG A 261 -4.52 18.50 5.48
N PRO A 262 -5.83 18.66 5.22
CA PRO A 262 -6.86 17.94 5.96
C PRO A 262 -6.59 16.42 5.99
N PRO A 263 -7.09 15.66 6.98
CA PRO A 263 -6.85 14.22 7.09
C PRO A 263 -7.33 13.41 5.89
N SER A 264 -8.31 13.94 5.14
CA SER A 264 -8.88 13.31 3.93
C SER A 264 -8.41 14.01 2.66
N GLY A 265 -8.54 13.34 1.51
CA GLY A 265 -8.19 13.89 0.20
C GLY A 265 -6.74 13.63 -0.22
N ILE A 266 -6.28 14.40 -1.21
CA ILE A 266 -4.93 14.28 -1.75
C ILE A 266 -3.91 14.68 -0.68
N TRP A 267 -2.94 13.78 -0.43
CA TRP A 267 -1.88 13.99 0.56
C TRP A 267 -2.38 14.31 1.98
N GLY A 268 -3.55 13.79 2.34
CA GLY A 268 -4.18 14.07 3.63
C GLY A 268 -3.24 13.90 4.81
N GLY A 269 -3.20 14.88 5.70
CA GLY A 269 -2.36 14.93 6.90
C GLY A 269 -0.89 15.27 6.65
N LEU A 270 -0.43 15.36 5.38
CA LEU A 270 0.93 15.77 5.04
C LEU A 270 1.03 17.28 4.90
N LEU A 271 2.25 17.79 5.01
CA LEU A 271 2.58 19.15 4.63
C LEU A 271 2.66 19.26 3.09
N ALA A 272 2.07 20.31 2.53
CA ALA A 272 2.07 20.57 1.10
C ALA A 272 2.18 22.06 0.80
N LEU A 273 2.44 22.42 -0.45
CA LEU A 273 2.39 23.81 -0.89
C LEU A 273 0.93 24.30 -0.90
N PRO A 274 0.65 25.56 -0.47
CA PRO A 274 -0.67 26.15 -0.52
C PRO A 274 -1.22 26.20 -1.96
N GLU A 275 -2.46 25.79 -2.13
CA GLU A 275 -3.18 25.85 -3.41
C GLU A 275 -3.79 27.25 -3.60
N VAL A 276 -3.02 28.15 -4.22
CA VAL A 276 -3.40 29.53 -4.49
C VAL A 276 -3.01 29.90 -5.92
N ALA A 277 -3.92 30.58 -6.62
CA ALA A 277 -3.62 31.10 -7.96
C ALA A 277 -2.51 32.18 -7.91
N ALA A 278 -1.73 32.30 -8.97
CA ALA A 278 -0.63 33.28 -9.05
C ALA A 278 -1.07 34.72 -8.77
N SER A 279 -2.28 35.10 -9.20
CA SER A 279 -2.87 36.41 -8.92
C SER A 279 -3.13 36.69 -7.43
N GLY A 280 -3.21 35.66 -6.61
CA GLY A 280 -3.42 35.76 -5.17
C GLY A 280 -2.12 35.80 -4.35
N ALA A 281 -0.95 35.69 -4.97
CA ALA A 281 0.33 35.53 -4.28
C ALA A 281 0.65 36.65 -3.30
N GLU A 282 0.44 37.91 -3.70
CA GLU A 282 0.72 39.07 -2.84
C GLU A 282 -0.23 39.15 -1.63
N ALA A 283 -1.53 38.92 -1.84
CA ALA A 283 -2.52 38.89 -0.77
C ALA A 283 -2.25 37.74 0.21
N PHE A 284 -1.85 36.58 -0.31
CA PHE A 284 -1.49 35.42 0.49
C PHE A 284 -0.24 35.70 1.33
N ALA A 285 0.86 36.21 0.72
CA ALA A 285 2.08 36.57 1.45
C ALA A 285 1.80 37.55 2.58
N ARG A 286 1.01 38.60 2.30
CA ARG A 286 0.62 39.62 3.28
C ARG A 286 -0.17 39.08 4.46
N ARG A 287 -1.11 38.15 4.20
CA ARG A 287 -1.88 37.44 5.24
C ARG A 287 -0.97 36.68 6.21
N HIS A 288 0.12 36.11 5.71
CA HIS A 288 1.11 35.37 6.52
C HIS A 288 2.26 36.26 7.02
N GLY A 289 2.06 37.59 7.12
CA GLY A 289 3.05 38.50 7.65
C GLY A 289 4.31 38.64 6.78
N CYS A 290 4.20 38.38 5.48
CA CYS A 290 5.32 38.43 4.54
C CYS A 290 5.14 39.56 3.53
N ARG A 291 6.25 40.16 3.11
CA ARG A 291 6.28 41.09 1.97
C ARG A 291 6.88 40.34 0.77
N LEU A 292 6.14 40.28 -0.32
CA LEU A 292 6.60 39.69 -1.57
C LEU A 292 7.73 40.53 -2.16
N LEU A 293 8.85 39.89 -2.50
CA LEU A 293 10.03 40.51 -3.11
C LEU A 293 10.11 40.20 -4.59
N GLU A 294 10.00 38.92 -4.94
CA GLU A 294 10.16 38.42 -6.31
C GLU A 294 9.24 37.23 -6.55
N THR A 295 8.81 37.06 -7.80
CA THR A 295 8.07 35.88 -8.24
C THR A 295 8.67 35.29 -9.51
N ARG A 296 8.77 33.95 -9.54
CA ARG A 296 9.26 33.21 -10.69
C ARG A 296 8.42 31.95 -10.94
N PRO A 297 7.79 31.79 -12.09
CA PRO A 297 7.11 30.55 -12.41
C PRO A 297 8.11 29.40 -12.55
N LEU A 298 7.79 28.23 -11.99
CA LEU A 298 8.57 27.03 -12.18
C LEU A 298 7.98 26.18 -13.32
N ALA A 299 8.81 25.29 -13.87
CA ALA A 299 8.33 24.34 -14.87
C ALA A 299 7.20 23.47 -14.28
N PRO A 300 6.10 23.26 -15.06
CA PRO A 300 4.99 22.42 -14.58
C PRO A 300 5.46 21.00 -14.23
N LEU A 301 5.04 20.50 -13.08
CA LEU A 301 5.39 19.16 -12.60
C LEU A 301 4.17 18.25 -12.72
N LYS A 302 4.32 17.18 -13.53
CA LYS A 302 3.27 16.16 -13.67
C LYS A 302 3.46 15.04 -12.63
N HIS A 303 2.36 14.65 -11.99
CA HIS A 303 2.29 13.53 -11.07
C HIS A 303 1.06 12.67 -11.37
N SER A 304 1.23 11.35 -11.45
CA SER A 304 0.15 10.42 -11.75
C SER A 304 -0.33 9.71 -10.49
N PHE A 305 -1.61 9.88 -10.19
CA PHE A 305 -2.33 9.04 -9.24
C PHE A 305 -3.03 7.88 -9.99
N THR A 306 -3.51 6.91 -9.28
CA THR A 306 -4.24 5.76 -9.86
C THR A 306 -5.57 6.13 -10.51
N HIS A 307 -6.12 7.31 -10.20
CA HIS A 307 -7.47 7.75 -10.60
C HIS A 307 -7.52 9.13 -11.27
N PHE A 308 -6.40 9.87 -11.33
CA PHE A 308 -6.24 11.09 -12.12
C PHE A 308 -4.75 11.43 -12.32
N HIS A 309 -4.47 12.27 -13.32
CA HIS A 309 -3.18 12.90 -13.51
C HIS A 309 -3.24 14.34 -12.97
N LEU A 310 -2.24 14.73 -12.17
CA LEU A 310 -2.13 16.08 -11.61
C LEU A 310 -0.97 16.82 -12.25
N THR A 311 -1.25 18.02 -12.77
CA THR A 311 -0.22 18.98 -13.17
C THR A 311 -0.15 20.09 -12.13
N LEU A 312 0.98 20.20 -11.44
CA LEU A 312 1.25 21.31 -10.52
C LEU A 312 1.91 22.45 -11.27
N ARG A 313 1.31 23.63 -11.19
CA ARG A 313 1.87 24.91 -11.66
C ARG A 313 2.34 25.70 -10.46
N ALA A 314 3.62 25.65 -10.17
CA ALA A 314 4.19 26.30 -9.00
C ALA A 314 4.72 27.70 -9.34
N LEU A 315 4.36 28.67 -8.51
CA LEU A 315 4.96 30.00 -8.49
C LEU A 315 5.91 30.10 -7.29
N HIS A 316 7.19 30.23 -7.55
CA HIS A 316 8.18 30.51 -6.53
C HIS A 316 8.11 31.99 -6.14
N CYS A 317 7.90 32.25 -4.87
CA CYS A 317 7.74 33.59 -4.29
C CYS A 317 8.81 33.79 -3.21
N THR A 318 9.79 34.65 -3.48
CA THR A 318 10.76 35.08 -2.48
C THR A 318 10.13 36.18 -1.62
N VAL A 319 10.16 36.02 -0.32
CA VAL A 319 9.54 36.96 0.62
C VAL A 319 10.50 37.42 1.70
N ALA A 320 10.30 38.66 2.17
CA ALA A 320 10.84 39.12 3.46
C ALA A 320 9.81 38.76 4.54
N ALA A 321 10.21 37.84 5.44
CA ALA A 321 9.37 37.49 6.57
C ALA A 321 9.36 38.60 7.61
N ASN A 322 8.18 39.06 7.99
CA ASN A 322 8.00 39.93 9.17
C ASN A 322 7.80 39.03 10.38
N ARG A 323 8.68 39.05 11.37
CA ARG A 323 8.73 38.12 12.52
C ARG A 323 7.47 38.11 13.43
N ALA A 324 6.46 38.90 13.11
CA ALA A 324 5.29 39.16 13.97
C ALA A 324 4.01 38.43 13.54
N GLY A 325 4.03 37.55 12.52
CA GLY A 325 2.83 36.83 12.10
C GLY A 325 2.58 35.61 12.99
N ALA A 326 1.45 35.61 13.73
CA ALA A 326 0.93 34.39 14.35
C ALA A 326 0.64 33.34 13.27
N THR A 327 1.33 32.22 13.31
CA THR A 327 1.03 31.07 12.44
C THR A 327 -0.23 30.40 12.98
N GLU A 328 -1.29 30.36 12.17
CA GLU A 328 -2.42 29.47 12.45
C GLU A 328 -1.90 28.01 12.49
N PRO A 329 -2.50 27.10 13.28
CA PRO A 329 -2.01 25.72 13.47
C PRO A 329 -1.85 24.91 12.19
N VAL A 330 -2.41 25.39 11.08
CA VAL A 330 -2.40 24.75 9.76
C VAL A 330 -1.14 25.10 8.95
N TRP A 331 -0.42 26.18 9.31
CA TRP A 331 0.71 26.71 8.55
C TRP A 331 2.02 26.54 9.32
N GLU A 332 3.02 26.00 8.64
CA GLU A 332 4.34 25.71 9.23
C GLU A 332 5.45 26.24 8.33
N TRP A 333 6.40 26.98 8.93
CA TRP A 333 7.66 27.34 8.29
C TRP A 333 8.67 26.22 8.50
N ILE A 334 9.02 25.50 7.44
CA ILE A 334 9.97 24.38 7.48
C ILE A 334 11.30 24.82 6.89
N ASP A 335 12.40 24.45 7.55
CA ASP A 335 13.76 24.69 7.06
C ASP A 335 13.99 23.88 5.78
N LEU A 336 14.48 24.55 4.73
CA LEU A 336 14.84 23.92 3.46
C LEU A 336 15.95 22.88 3.62
N ALA A 337 16.80 22.97 4.65
CA ALA A 337 17.81 21.95 4.94
C ALA A 337 17.21 20.62 5.41
N THR A 338 16.02 20.64 6.03
CA THR A 338 15.37 19.44 6.59
C THR A 338 14.36 18.78 5.65
N ILE A 339 14.16 19.30 4.45
CA ILE A 339 13.15 18.79 3.49
C ILE A 339 13.32 17.31 3.16
N GLU A 340 14.57 16.81 3.18
CA GLU A 340 14.83 15.41 2.84
C GLU A 340 14.24 14.43 3.85
N SER A 341 14.16 14.78 5.11
CA SER A 341 13.57 13.98 6.19
C SER A 341 12.08 14.29 6.43
N ALA A 342 11.59 15.45 5.98
CA ALA A 342 10.21 15.87 6.22
C ALA A 342 9.18 14.96 5.53
N ALA A 343 8.02 14.77 6.19
CA ALA A 343 6.87 14.01 5.68
C ALA A 343 6.13 14.76 4.56
N LEU A 344 6.75 14.82 3.39
CA LEU A 344 6.26 15.54 2.22
C LEU A 344 5.85 14.59 1.08
N PRO A 345 4.81 14.93 0.31
CA PRO A 345 4.52 14.24 -0.94
C PRO A 345 5.70 14.36 -1.91
N THR A 346 6.02 13.27 -2.62
CA THR A 346 7.13 13.24 -3.58
C THR A 346 7.16 14.41 -4.58
N PRO A 347 6.03 14.82 -5.21
CA PRO A 347 6.05 15.96 -6.14
C PRO A 347 6.33 17.30 -5.43
N ILE A 348 5.85 17.48 -4.20
CA ILE A 348 6.14 18.69 -3.41
C ILE A 348 7.64 18.71 -3.06
N LYS A 349 8.18 17.60 -2.57
CA LYS A 349 9.61 17.47 -2.27
C LYS A 349 10.49 17.79 -3.49
N LYS A 350 10.11 17.34 -4.70
CA LYS A 350 10.83 17.66 -5.92
C LYS A 350 10.83 19.16 -6.24
N LEU A 351 9.70 19.84 -6.06
CA LEU A 351 9.61 21.28 -6.27
C LEU A 351 10.50 22.07 -5.29
N LEU A 352 10.51 21.65 -4.01
CA LEU A 352 11.31 22.29 -2.98
C LEU A 352 12.82 22.09 -3.20
N LEU A 353 13.24 20.89 -3.59
CA LEU A 353 14.64 20.62 -3.93
C LEU A 353 15.14 21.42 -5.14
N ALA A 354 14.27 21.77 -6.09
CA ALA A 354 14.61 22.57 -7.26
C ALA A 354 14.88 24.05 -6.94
N VAL A 355 14.48 24.53 -5.77
CA VAL A 355 14.67 25.94 -5.35
C VAL A 355 15.58 26.07 -4.15
N ARG A 356 16.11 24.97 -3.61
CA ARG A 356 17.07 24.96 -2.49
C ARG A 356 18.33 25.72 -2.92
N PRO A 357 18.80 26.69 -2.15
CA PRO A 357 20.14 27.26 -2.38
C PRO A 357 21.19 26.14 -2.32
N VAL A 358 22.16 26.21 -3.22
CA VAL A 358 23.32 25.30 -3.28
C VAL A 358 24.27 25.59 -2.14
#